data_4055023f63680669b703eca06821a89e
#
_entry.id   4055023f63680669b703eca06821a89e
#
_cell.length_a   1.000
_cell.length_b   1.000
_cell.length_c   1.000
_cell.angle_alpha   90.00
_cell.angle_beta   90.00
_cell.angle_gamma   90.00
#
_symmetry.space_group_name_H-M   'P 1'
#
loop_
_entity.id
_entity.type
_entity.pdbx_description
1 polymer ?
#
loop_
_entity_poly.entity_id
_entity_poly.type
_entity_poly.pdbx_seq_one_letter_code
_entity_poly.pdbx_strand_id
1 'polypeptide(L)'
;ETATEMVKGVIAGFRNASVDREVVAVVFTAVGDRAFCTGGNTKEYAEYYAGRPEEYGAYMELFNGMVDSILMCKKPTICRVNGMRVAGGQEIGMACDLAIASDMALFGQAGPRHGSAPEGGASDFLPYYMSIEHAMWSCVSCELWSAYKMYRVGLLTKVVPVLKLDGKFIRNPLVITDKWVEDGEIVYGENKRGDEYKKGKELVEKCQTDFTLLDAEVNKIIWHLANLFPGCVIKSMDAIRSKKRFFWDLRKNDSRHWLAVNMMNEALLGFNAFNTRKMTDKDTIDFIKYRQAIAEGKEMTYDLFSEILPKPKK
;
A
#
# COMPACT_ATOMS: atom_id res chain seq x y z
N GLU A 1 7.95 13.47 13.15
CA GLU A 1 8.50 12.09 13.13
C GLU A 1 9.10 11.81 11.77
N THR A 2 10.31 11.29 11.74
CA THR A 2 10.96 10.82 10.51
C THR A 2 10.40 9.45 10.10
N ALA A 3 10.53 9.08 8.81
CA ALA A 3 10.17 7.74 8.36
C ALA A 3 10.92 6.64 9.14
N THR A 4 12.16 6.90 9.49
CA THR A 4 13.02 6.00 10.28
C THR A 4 12.45 5.74 11.70
N GLU A 5 11.99 6.77 12.40
CA GLU A 5 11.40 6.63 13.75
C GLU A 5 10.10 5.82 13.71
N MET A 6 9.24 6.08 12.73
CA MET A 6 8.01 5.32 12.53
C MET A 6 8.32 3.84 12.29
N VAL A 7 9.27 3.52 11.41
CA VAL A 7 9.67 2.14 11.11
C VAL A 7 10.21 1.43 12.36
N LYS A 8 11.08 2.10 13.14
CA LYS A 8 11.58 1.56 14.43
C LYS A 8 10.46 1.31 15.43
N GLY A 9 9.48 2.21 15.52
CA GLY A 9 8.31 2.05 16.38
C GLY A 9 7.47 0.83 16.01
N VAL A 10 7.22 0.60 14.72
CA VAL A 10 6.50 -0.59 14.23
C VAL A 10 7.26 -1.87 14.58
N ILE A 11 8.58 -1.91 14.32
CA ILE A 11 9.44 -3.07 14.68
C ILE A 11 9.33 -3.38 16.18
N ALA A 12 9.46 -2.36 17.03
CA ALA A 12 9.37 -2.52 18.48
C ALA A 12 7.98 -3.04 18.90
N GLY A 13 6.91 -2.49 18.35
CA GLY A 13 5.53 -2.92 18.63
C GLY A 13 5.29 -4.40 18.31
N PHE A 14 5.66 -4.85 17.12
CA PHE A 14 5.51 -6.27 16.74
C PHE A 14 6.41 -7.21 17.55
N ARG A 15 7.64 -6.81 17.87
CA ARG A 15 8.55 -7.61 18.69
C ARG A 15 8.04 -7.74 20.14
N ASN A 16 7.58 -6.65 20.73
CA ASN A 16 7.03 -6.65 22.08
C ASN A 16 5.76 -7.54 22.14
N ALA A 17 4.82 -7.33 21.25
CA ALA A 17 3.62 -8.15 21.17
C ALA A 17 3.92 -9.64 20.94
N SER A 18 4.96 -9.94 20.16
CA SER A 18 5.38 -11.32 19.84
C SER A 18 5.76 -12.13 21.09
N VAL A 19 6.37 -11.51 22.10
CA VAL A 19 6.85 -12.16 23.32
C VAL A 19 5.91 -12.00 24.52
N ASP A 20 4.95 -11.10 24.44
CA ASP A 20 3.97 -10.87 25.50
C ASP A 20 2.95 -12.01 25.55
N ARG A 21 2.82 -12.63 26.73
CA ARG A 21 1.91 -13.77 26.96
C ARG A 21 0.44 -13.38 27.02
N GLU A 22 0.12 -12.12 27.32
CA GLU A 22 -1.24 -11.62 27.43
C GLU A 22 -1.81 -11.21 26.06
N VAL A 23 -0.95 -11.02 25.05
CA VAL A 23 -1.38 -10.65 23.69
C VAL A 23 -1.87 -11.88 22.92
N VAL A 24 -3.12 -11.85 22.48
CA VAL A 24 -3.76 -12.89 21.64
C VAL A 24 -3.51 -12.64 20.15
N ALA A 25 -3.64 -11.39 19.70
CA ALA A 25 -3.46 -10.97 18.31
C ALA A 25 -2.93 -9.53 18.25
N VAL A 26 -2.34 -9.14 17.13
CA VAL A 26 -1.88 -7.78 16.88
C VAL A 26 -2.78 -7.14 15.83
N VAL A 27 -3.37 -5.99 16.15
CA VAL A 27 -4.10 -5.17 15.18
C VAL A 27 -3.21 -4.04 14.70
N PHE A 28 -2.86 -4.08 13.43
CA PHE A 28 -2.06 -3.04 12.78
C PHE A 28 -2.98 -2.07 12.05
N THR A 29 -2.99 -0.82 12.48
CA THR A 29 -3.87 0.23 11.94
C THR A 29 -3.20 1.58 11.99
N ALA A 30 -3.86 2.61 11.48
CA ALA A 30 -3.41 3.99 11.54
C ALA A 30 -4.46 4.92 12.17
N VAL A 31 -4.02 6.10 12.54
CA VAL A 31 -4.87 7.17 13.10
C VAL A 31 -5.66 7.86 11.99
N GLY A 32 -6.89 8.28 12.28
CA GLY A 32 -7.75 9.02 11.35
C GLY A 32 -8.48 8.12 10.35
N ASP A 33 -9.03 8.74 9.32
CA ASP A 33 -9.93 8.11 8.34
C ASP A 33 -9.42 8.18 6.89
N ARG A 34 -8.33 8.91 6.64
CA ARG A 34 -7.84 9.16 5.27
C ARG A 34 -6.95 8.05 4.74
N ALA A 35 -6.01 7.57 5.56
CA ALA A 35 -5.02 6.62 5.12
C ALA A 35 -4.64 5.63 6.23
N PHE A 36 -4.43 4.38 5.86
CA PHE A 36 -3.66 3.43 6.65
C PHE A 36 -2.16 3.77 6.51
N CYS A 37 -1.65 3.76 5.29
CA CYS A 37 -0.30 4.21 4.96
C CYS A 37 -0.19 4.35 3.43
N THR A 38 0.45 5.42 2.97
CA THR A 38 0.67 5.70 1.53
C THR A 38 2.13 5.61 1.11
N GLY A 39 2.94 4.91 1.88
CA GLY A 39 4.37 4.74 1.65
C GLY A 39 5.23 5.65 2.52
N GLY A 40 6.50 5.76 2.16
CA GLY A 40 7.45 6.56 2.90
C GLY A 40 7.32 8.06 2.67
N ASN A 41 8.13 8.83 3.35
CA ASN A 41 8.15 10.28 3.25
C ASN A 41 8.85 10.72 1.95
N THR A 42 8.05 10.98 0.90
CA THR A 42 8.56 11.38 -0.42
C THR A 42 9.35 12.69 -0.40
N LYS A 43 9.08 13.58 0.57
CA LYS A 43 9.87 14.80 0.77
C LYS A 43 11.28 14.45 1.25
N GLU A 44 11.38 13.58 2.25
CA GLU A 44 12.66 13.07 2.75
C GLU A 44 13.42 12.32 1.63
N TYR A 45 12.71 11.57 0.77
CA TYR A 45 13.31 10.90 -0.37
C TYR A 45 13.92 11.89 -1.38
N ALA A 46 13.23 12.97 -1.70
CA ALA A 46 13.72 13.98 -2.64
C ALA A 46 14.83 14.87 -2.05
N GLU A 47 14.70 15.28 -0.79
CA GLU A 47 15.60 16.27 -0.18
C GLU A 47 16.83 15.65 0.47
N TYR A 48 16.72 14.40 0.99
CA TYR A 48 17.81 13.77 1.71
C TYR A 48 18.39 12.55 0.97
N TYR A 49 17.57 11.59 0.55
CA TYR A 49 18.06 10.33 -0.03
C TYR A 49 18.43 10.43 -1.50
N ALA A 50 17.85 11.34 -2.27
CA ALA A 50 18.18 11.52 -3.67
C ALA A 50 19.69 11.83 -3.83
N GLY A 51 20.37 11.04 -4.65
CA GLY A 51 21.83 11.11 -4.81
C GLY A 51 22.66 10.46 -3.69
N ARG A 52 22.02 9.77 -2.73
CA ARG A 52 22.70 9.09 -1.60
C ARG A 52 22.29 7.62 -1.51
N PRO A 53 22.73 6.78 -2.43
CA PRO A 53 22.29 5.39 -2.54
C PRO A 53 22.61 4.54 -1.31
N GLU A 54 23.76 4.75 -0.66
CA GLU A 54 24.15 3.99 0.54
C GLU A 54 23.21 4.31 1.71
N GLU A 55 22.88 5.58 1.92
CA GLU A 55 21.96 6.03 2.98
C GLU A 55 20.55 5.47 2.77
N TYR A 56 20.08 5.51 1.51
CA TYR A 56 18.77 4.92 1.20
C TYR A 56 18.78 3.40 1.33
N GLY A 57 19.88 2.74 0.94
CA GLY A 57 20.09 1.32 1.14
C GLY A 57 20.02 0.92 2.62
N ALA A 58 20.61 1.71 3.52
CA ALA A 58 20.53 1.52 4.97
C ALA A 58 19.08 1.73 5.51
N TYR A 59 18.37 2.75 5.01
CA TYR A 59 16.96 2.94 5.32
C TYR A 59 16.09 1.76 4.86
N MET A 60 16.33 1.25 3.63
CA MET A 60 15.59 0.10 3.11
C MET A 60 15.89 -1.20 3.85
N GLU A 61 17.09 -1.36 4.42
CA GLU A 61 17.40 -2.47 5.31
C GLU A 61 16.53 -2.42 6.58
N LEU A 62 16.36 -1.23 7.14
CA LEU A 62 15.48 -1.03 8.29
C LEU A 62 14.00 -1.31 7.92
N PHE A 63 13.57 -0.87 6.73
CA PHE A 63 12.24 -1.18 6.20
C PHE A 63 12.03 -2.70 6.04
N ASN A 64 13.00 -3.42 5.47
CA ASN A 64 12.96 -4.87 5.38
C ASN A 64 12.85 -5.52 6.77
N GLY A 65 13.57 -5.00 7.76
CA GLY A 65 13.47 -5.41 9.17
C GLY A 65 12.07 -5.20 9.75
N MET A 66 11.34 -4.18 9.32
CA MET A 66 9.94 -3.96 9.69
C MET A 66 9.03 -5.04 9.09
N VAL A 67 9.15 -5.31 7.80
CA VAL A 67 8.40 -6.40 7.14
C VAL A 67 8.70 -7.75 7.80
N ASP A 68 9.98 -8.04 8.07
CA ASP A 68 10.39 -9.25 8.79
C ASP A 68 9.73 -9.33 10.17
N SER A 69 9.67 -8.22 10.93
CA SER A 69 9.07 -8.21 12.27
C SER A 69 7.57 -8.55 12.24
N ILE A 70 6.86 -8.16 11.18
CA ILE A 70 5.45 -8.50 10.96
C ILE A 70 5.32 -9.99 10.60
N LEU A 71 6.08 -10.45 9.61
CA LEU A 71 6.04 -11.84 9.12
C LEU A 71 6.47 -12.86 10.18
N MET A 72 7.35 -12.47 11.11
CA MET A 72 7.88 -13.34 12.16
C MET A 72 7.17 -13.19 13.52
N CYS A 73 6.17 -12.33 13.60
CA CYS A 73 5.40 -12.13 14.84
C CYS A 73 4.77 -13.46 15.31
N LYS A 74 4.92 -13.81 16.58
CA LYS A 74 4.36 -15.05 17.16
C LYS A 74 2.87 -14.96 17.51
N LYS A 75 2.21 -13.92 17.05
CA LYS A 75 0.76 -13.69 17.21
C LYS A 75 0.10 -13.55 15.84
N PRO A 76 -1.19 -13.89 15.70
CA PRO A 76 -1.98 -13.49 14.54
C PRO A 76 -1.92 -11.99 14.33
N THR A 77 -1.70 -11.56 13.09
CA THR A 77 -1.59 -10.15 12.73
C THR A 77 -2.75 -9.76 11.81
N ILE A 78 -3.49 -8.73 12.17
CA ILE A 78 -4.68 -8.26 11.47
C ILE A 78 -4.44 -6.82 11.02
N CYS A 79 -4.38 -6.59 9.72
CA CYS A 79 -4.35 -5.25 9.16
C CYS A 79 -5.78 -4.68 9.14
N ARG A 80 -6.05 -3.71 10.01
CA ARG A 80 -7.29 -2.93 10.02
C ARG A 80 -7.10 -1.70 9.14
N VAL A 81 -7.66 -1.75 7.95
CA VAL A 81 -7.44 -0.73 6.93
C VAL A 81 -8.51 0.35 7.03
N ASN A 82 -8.16 1.46 7.67
CA ASN A 82 -9.05 2.60 7.90
C ASN A 82 -9.17 3.55 6.70
N GLY A 83 -8.26 3.49 5.72
CA GLY A 83 -8.23 4.36 4.56
C GLY A 83 -7.23 3.88 3.51
N MET A 84 -6.62 4.79 2.75
CA MET A 84 -5.70 4.44 1.66
C MET A 84 -4.54 3.55 2.15
N ARG A 85 -4.33 2.44 1.45
CA ARG A 85 -3.22 1.50 1.66
C ARG A 85 -2.44 1.34 0.35
N VAL A 86 -1.43 2.17 0.16
CA VAL A 86 -0.74 2.36 -1.12
C VAL A 86 0.78 2.29 -0.95
N ALA A 87 1.49 1.85 -1.98
CA ALA A 87 2.96 1.73 -2.01
C ALA A 87 3.50 0.91 -0.83
N GLY A 88 4.46 1.41 -0.06
CA GLY A 88 4.97 0.75 1.15
C GLY A 88 3.87 0.39 2.15
N GLY A 89 2.78 1.17 2.22
CA GLY A 89 1.61 0.84 3.02
C GLY A 89 0.89 -0.43 2.55
N GLN A 90 0.80 -0.65 1.24
CA GLN A 90 0.28 -1.89 0.67
C GLN A 90 1.19 -3.07 1.03
N GLU A 91 2.49 -2.89 0.99
CA GLU A 91 3.51 -3.91 1.26
C GLU A 91 3.47 -4.38 2.72
N ILE A 92 3.55 -3.45 3.68
CA ILE A 92 3.46 -3.81 5.12
C ILE A 92 2.10 -4.37 5.52
N GLY A 93 1.01 -3.90 4.87
CA GLY A 93 -0.32 -4.45 5.10
C GLY A 93 -0.47 -5.89 4.60
N MET A 94 0.22 -6.26 3.51
CA MET A 94 0.27 -7.65 3.01
C MET A 94 1.17 -8.56 3.84
N ALA A 95 2.13 -8.01 4.57
CA ALA A 95 2.94 -8.79 5.51
C ALA A 95 2.09 -9.34 6.67
N CYS A 96 0.97 -8.70 7.02
CA CYS A 96 -0.01 -9.23 7.98
C CYS A 96 -0.69 -10.51 7.46
N ASP A 97 -1.31 -11.26 8.38
CA ASP A 97 -2.00 -12.52 8.05
C ASP A 97 -3.36 -12.30 7.42
N LEU A 98 -4.12 -11.38 7.96
CA LEU A 98 -5.48 -11.05 7.57
C LEU A 98 -5.61 -9.54 7.35
N ALA A 99 -6.54 -9.13 6.48
CA ALA A 99 -6.85 -7.71 6.29
C ALA A 99 -8.35 -7.49 6.22
N ILE A 100 -8.85 -6.55 7.03
CA ILE A 100 -10.24 -6.09 7.01
C ILE A 100 -10.22 -4.61 6.68
N ALA A 101 -10.99 -4.19 5.71
CA ALA A 101 -10.93 -2.84 5.19
C ALA A 101 -12.26 -2.08 5.29
N SER A 102 -12.14 -0.78 5.55
CA SER A 102 -13.16 0.19 5.18
C SER A 102 -13.49 0.07 3.70
N ASP A 103 -14.75 0.14 3.34
CA ASP A 103 -15.18 0.14 1.94
C ASP A 103 -14.80 1.43 1.19
N MET A 104 -14.37 2.47 1.92
CA MET A 104 -13.82 3.70 1.36
C MET A 104 -12.30 3.62 1.11
N ALA A 105 -11.64 2.56 1.56
CA ALA A 105 -10.20 2.39 1.35
C ALA A 105 -9.85 2.17 -0.13
N LEU A 106 -8.70 2.73 -0.52
CA LEU A 106 -8.10 2.55 -1.84
C LEU A 106 -6.75 1.85 -1.71
N PHE A 107 -6.41 1.04 -2.69
CA PHE A 107 -5.24 0.18 -2.69
C PHE A 107 -4.47 0.30 -4.00
N GLY A 108 -3.16 0.15 -3.96
CA GLY A 108 -2.36 0.12 -5.17
C GLY A 108 -0.88 0.35 -4.91
N GLN A 109 -0.16 0.50 -6.01
CA GLN A 109 1.25 0.85 -6.02
C GLN A 109 1.46 2.26 -6.59
N ALA A 110 2.62 2.84 -6.35
CA ALA A 110 2.95 4.18 -6.80
C ALA A 110 4.37 4.27 -7.41
N GLY A 111 5.17 3.23 -7.23
CA GLY A 111 6.59 3.21 -7.59
C GLY A 111 6.86 3.65 -9.02
N PRO A 112 6.36 2.96 -10.06
CA PRO A 112 6.65 3.30 -11.46
C PRO A 112 6.26 4.73 -11.89
N ARG A 113 5.29 5.33 -11.21
CA ARG A 113 4.90 6.73 -11.47
C ARG A 113 5.89 7.75 -10.88
N HIS A 114 6.58 7.37 -9.80
CA HIS A 114 7.44 8.27 -9.04
C HIS A 114 8.91 7.86 -9.04
N GLY A 115 9.31 7.03 -10.00
CA GLY A 115 10.70 6.61 -10.17
C GLY A 115 11.14 5.57 -9.15
N SER A 116 10.24 4.69 -8.71
CA SER A 116 10.54 3.59 -7.80
C SER A 116 9.87 2.30 -8.29
N ALA A 117 9.99 1.22 -7.54
CA ALA A 117 9.34 -0.05 -7.83
C ALA A 117 8.70 -0.65 -6.55
N PRO A 118 7.70 -1.55 -6.68
CA PRO A 118 7.03 -2.17 -5.54
C PRO A 118 7.86 -3.32 -4.93
N GLU A 119 9.09 -3.01 -4.54
CA GLU A 119 10.12 -3.95 -4.10
C GLU A 119 10.25 -4.08 -2.56
N GLY A 120 9.35 -3.45 -1.81
CA GLY A 120 9.21 -3.67 -0.36
C GLY A 120 8.30 -4.85 -0.01
N GLY A 121 8.09 -5.78 -0.95
CA GLY A 121 7.34 -7.03 -0.78
C GLY A 121 6.11 -7.17 -1.69
N ALA A 122 5.65 -6.13 -2.38
CA ALA A 122 4.45 -6.25 -3.19
C ALA A 122 4.62 -7.22 -4.35
N SER A 123 5.75 -7.19 -5.06
CA SER A 123 6.08 -8.12 -6.12
C SER A 123 6.19 -9.57 -5.63
N ASP A 124 6.54 -9.78 -4.36
CA ASP A 124 6.66 -11.10 -3.75
C ASP A 124 5.33 -11.61 -3.19
N PHE A 125 4.47 -10.73 -2.67
CA PHE A 125 3.24 -11.13 -1.95
C PHE A 125 1.99 -11.16 -2.83
N LEU A 126 1.81 -10.20 -3.75
CA LEU A 126 0.58 -10.10 -4.54
C LEU A 126 0.23 -11.39 -5.30
N PRO A 127 1.19 -12.13 -5.90
CA PRO A 127 0.88 -13.38 -6.61
C PRO A 127 0.27 -14.48 -5.74
N TYR A 128 0.35 -14.38 -4.41
CA TYR A 128 -0.32 -15.31 -3.50
C TYR A 128 -1.78 -14.95 -3.21
N TYR A 129 -2.18 -13.73 -3.51
CA TYR A 129 -3.54 -13.24 -3.24
C TYR A 129 -4.42 -13.20 -4.48
N MET A 130 -3.82 -13.04 -5.67
CA MET A 130 -4.55 -12.83 -6.91
C MET A 130 -3.82 -13.47 -8.10
N SER A 131 -4.44 -13.47 -9.29
CA SER A 131 -3.77 -13.94 -10.49
C SER A 131 -2.51 -13.12 -10.79
N ILE A 132 -1.53 -13.73 -11.46
CA ILE A 132 -0.31 -13.02 -11.89
C ILE A 132 -0.63 -11.80 -12.75
N GLU A 133 -1.66 -11.87 -13.61
CA GLU A 133 -2.11 -10.73 -14.43
C GLU A 133 -2.58 -9.56 -13.58
N HIS A 134 -3.41 -9.81 -12.57
CA HIS A 134 -3.84 -8.76 -11.64
C HIS A 134 -2.67 -8.20 -10.83
N ALA A 135 -1.78 -9.06 -10.34
CA ALA A 135 -0.59 -8.64 -9.59
C ALA A 135 0.33 -7.78 -10.46
N MET A 136 0.59 -8.20 -11.70
CA MET A 136 1.40 -7.45 -12.67
C MET A 136 0.79 -6.07 -12.93
N TRP A 137 -0.51 -6.02 -13.29
CA TRP A 137 -1.16 -4.74 -13.57
C TRP A 137 -1.18 -3.81 -12.34
N SER A 138 -1.46 -4.34 -11.14
CA SER A 138 -1.40 -3.56 -9.90
C SER A 138 -0.01 -2.96 -9.66
N CYS A 139 1.05 -3.73 -9.90
CA CYS A 139 2.43 -3.27 -9.68
C CYS A 139 2.91 -2.24 -10.70
N VAL A 140 2.55 -2.37 -11.99
CA VAL A 140 3.13 -1.54 -13.05
C VAL A 140 2.27 -0.33 -13.44
N SER A 141 0.94 -0.40 -13.26
CA SER A 141 0.03 0.67 -13.71
C SER A 141 -0.09 1.84 -12.73
N CYS A 142 0.21 1.62 -11.47
CA CYS A 142 -0.09 2.57 -10.37
C CYS A 142 -1.58 2.94 -10.26
N GLU A 143 -2.47 2.11 -10.80
CA GLU A 143 -3.91 2.29 -10.68
C GLU A 143 -4.36 2.04 -9.24
N LEU A 144 -5.23 2.91 -8.73
CA LEU A 144 -5.83 2.72 -7.42
C LEU A 144 -7.11 1.89 -7.54
N TRP A 145 -7.17 0.79 -6.80
CA TRP A 145 -8.28 -0.13 -6.77
C TRP A 145 -9.11 0.03 -5.51
N SER A 146 -10.43 -0.13 -5.66
CA SER A 146 -11.35 -0.09 -4.53
C SER A 146 -11.14 -1.27 -3.56
N ALA A 147 -11.62 -1.13 -2.33
CA ALA A 147 -11.66 -2.22 -1.36
C ALA A 147 -12.48 -3.41 -1.88
N TYR A 148 -13.55 -3.17 -2.64
CA TYR A 148 -14.34 -4.24 -3.25
C TYR A 148 -13.57 -5.00 -4.32
N LYS A 149 -12.79 -4.31 -5.16
CA LYS A 149 -11.92 -4.97 -6.14
C LYS A 149 -10.89 -5.85 -5.43
N MET A 150 -10.22 -5.31 -4.41
CA MET A 150 -9.24 -6.06 -3.63
C MET A 150 -9.84 -7.26 -2.89
N TYR A 151 -11.07 -7.15 -2.42
CA TYR A 151 -11.80 -8.28 -1.84
C TYR A 151 -12.13 -9.35 -2.89
N ARG A 152 -12.62 -8.95 -4.06
CA ARG A 152 -13.02 -9.87 -5.14
C ARG A 152 -11.84 -10.59 -5.79
N VAL A 153 -10.66 -9.97 -5.82
CA VAL A 153 -9.43 -10.63 -6.29
C VAL A 153 -8.72 -11.45 -5.21
N GLY A 154 -9.16 -11.42 -3.95
CA GLY A 154 -8.68 -12.29 -2.88
C GLY A 154 -7.73 -11.65 -1.86
N LEU A 155 -7.43 -10.34 -1.94
CA LEU A 155 -6.50 -9.69 -1.02
C LEU A 155 -7.06 -9.45 0.38
N LEU A 156 -8.36 -9.21 0.50
CA LEU A 156 -9.02 -8.84 1.75
C LEU A 156 -9.90 -9.97 2.29
N THR A 157 -9.86 -10.15 3.61
CA THR A 157 -10.75 -11.07 4.31
C THR A 157 -12.18 -10.54 4.32
N LYS A 158 -12.35 -9.22 4.47
CA LYS A 158 -13.67 -8.57 4.51
C LYS A 158 -13.58 -7.08 4.17
N VAL A 159 -14.67 -6.57 3.62
CA VAL A 159 -14.92 -5.14 3.39
C VAL A 159 -16.14 -4.72 4.19
N VAL A 160 -16.05 -3.59 4.89
CA VAL A 160 -17.06 -3.12 5.84
C VAL A 160 -17.46 -1.68 5.51
N PRO A 161 -18.76 -1.36 5.41
CA PRO A 161 -19.20 0.01 5.21
C PRO A 161 -18.87 0.88 6.44
N VAL A 162 -18.37 2.10 6.17
CA VAL A 162 -18.00 3.06 7.20
C VAL A 162 -18.70 4.41 7.06
N LEU A 163 -19.49 4.60 6.02
CA LEU A 163 -20.28 5.83 5.84
C LEU A 163 -21.64 5.68 6.50
N LYS A 164 -22.03 6.67 7.31
CA LYS A 164 -23.37 6.82 7.88
C LYS A 164 -24.09 8.00 7.26
N LEU A 165 -25.28 7.73 6.75
CA LEU A 165 -26.26 8.72 6.30
C LEU A 165 -27.51 8.58 7.18
N ASP A 166 -27.94 9.65 7.84
CA ASP A 166 -29.09 9.66 8.74
C ASP A 166 -29.06 8.51 9.78
N GLY A 167 -27.88 8.27 10.34
CA GLY A 167 -27.67 7.24 11.36
C GLY A 167 -27.57 5.80 10.85
N LYS A 168 -27.72 5.55 9.55
CA LYS A 168 -27.65 4.21 8.94
C LYS A 168 -26.40 4.05 8.11
N PHE A 169 -25.73 2.90 8.24
CA PHE A 169 -24.60 2.57 7.38
C PHE A 169 -25.04 2.36 5.94
N ILE A 170 -24.30 2.95 5.01
CA ILE A 170 -24.47 2.76 3.57
C ILE A 170 -23.18 2.23 2.97
N ARG A 171 -23.30 1.44 1.90
CA ARG A 171 -22.14 0.99 1.11
C ARG A 171 -21.53 2.17 0.36
N ASN A 172 -20.25 2.06 0.02
CA ASN A 172 -19.52 3.06 -0.74
C ASN A 172 -20.29 3.47 -2.01
N PRO A 173 -20.80 4.71 -2.10
CA PRO A 173 -21.62 5.14 -3.22
C PRO A 173 -20.84 5.43 -4.50
N LEU A 174 -19.48 5.42 -4.44
CA LEU A 174 -18.59 5.68 -5.57
C LEU A 174 -18.27 4.42 -6.38
N VAL A 175 -18.59 3.23 -5.84
CA VAL A 175 -18.18 1.93 -6.37
C VAL A 175 -19.38 1.08 -6.75
N ILE A 176 -19.23 0.28 -7.79
CA ILE A 176 -20.23 -0.72 -8.19
C ILE A 176 -20.14 -1.91 -7.22
N THR A 177 -21.10 -2.05 -6.33
CA THR A 177 -21.07 -3.05 -5.25
C THR A 177 -22.16 -4.13 -5.36
N ASP A 178 -23.17 -3.90 -6.19
CA ASP A 178 -24.39 -4.69 -6.29
C ASP A 178 -24.40 -5.67 -7.47
N LYS A 179 -23.41 -5.61 -8.34
CA LYS A 179 -23.26 -6.49 -9.52
C LYS A 179 -21.99 -7.32 -9.42
N TRP A 180 -22.02 -8.53 -10.00
CA TRP A 180 -20.86 -9.41 -10.16
C TRP A 180 -20.54 -9.67 -11.63
N VAL A 181 -21.53 -9.59 -12.50
CA VAL A 181 -21.42 -9.74 -13.94
C VAL A 181 -22.25 -8.63 -14.61
N GLU A 182 -21.72 -8.02 -15.64
CA GLU A 182 -22.39 -7.06 -16.51
C GLU A 182 -21.93 -7.34 -17.95
N ASP A 183 -22.90 -7.51 -18.87
CA ASP A 183 -22.63 -7.80 -20.29
C ASP A 183 -21.65 -8.96 -20.56
N GLY A 184 -21.66 -9.98 -19.66
CA GLY A 184 -20.76 -11.13 -19.75
C GLY A 184 -19.38 -10.96 -19.13
N GLU A 185 -19.06 -9.77 -18.65
CA GLU A 185 -17.79 -9.48 -17.99
C GLU A 185 -17.91 -9.48 -16.46
N ILE A 186 -16.83 -9.85 -15.78
CA ILE A 186 -16.76 -9.81 -14.31
C ILE A 186 -16.61 -8.37 -13.84
N VAL A 187 -17.50 -7.93 -12.95
CA VAL A 187 -17.41 -6.64 -12.27
C VAL A 187 -16.61 -6.81 -10.98
N TYR A 188 -15.43 -6.24 -10.92
CA TYR A 188 -14.54 -6.35 -9.74
C TYR A 188 -14.76 -5.26 -8.68
N GLY A 189 -15.76 -4.39 -8.81
CA GLY A 189 -15.96 -3.26 -7.91
C GLY A 189 -15.20 -2.02 -8.39
N GLU A 190 -15.36 -1.72 -9.66
CA GLU A 190 -14.87 -0.54 -10.33
C GLU A 190 -15.59 0.71 -9.80
N ASN A 191 -14.94 1.86 -9.94
CA ASN A 191 -15.59 3.13 -9.67
C ASN A 191 -16.73 3.37 -10.67
N LYS A 192 -17.83 3.91 -10.18
CA LYS A 192 -18.90 4.45 -11.03
C LYS A 192 -18.35 5.54 -11.94
N ARG A 193 -19.06 5.85 -13.02
CA ARG A 193 -18.61 6.85 -14.02
C ARG A 193 -19.66 7.93 -14.21
N GLY A 194 -19.24 9.05 -14.80
CA GLY A 194 -20.13 10.14 -15.21
C GLY A 194 -20.96 10.69 -14.05
N ASP A 195 -22.26 10.85 -14.28
CA ASP A 195 -23.17 11.45 -13.30
C ASP A 195 -23.42 10.58 -12.08
N GLU A 196 -23.35 9.25 -12.19
CA GLU A 196 -23.46 8.36 -11.03
C GLU A 196 -22.32 8.56 -10.05
N TYR A 197 -21.09 8.77 -10.54
CA TYR A 197 -19.93 9.07 -9.70
C TYR A 197 -20.06 10.44 -9.03
N LYS A 198 -20.56 11.45 -9.75
CA LYS A 198 -20.81 12.81 -9.20
C LYS A 198 -21.83 12.75 -8.07
N LYS A 199 -22.99 12.11 -8.30
CA LYS A 199 -24.02 11.88 -7.28
C LYS A 199 -23.46 11.12 -6.07
N GLY A 200 -22.60 10.13 -6.32
CA GLY A 200 -21.90 9.41 -5.26
C GLY A 200 -21.04 10.33 -4.40
N LYS A 201 -20.29 11.25 -5.00
CA LYS A 201 -19.48 12.25 -4.26
C LYS A 201 -20.34 13.17 -3.40
N GLU A 202 -21.40 13.71 -3.96
CA GLU A 202 -22.36 14.56 -3.21
C GLU A 202 -22.99 13.81 -2.02
N LEU A 203 -23.17 12.50 -2.17
CA LEU A 203 -23.67 11.67 -1.09
C LEU A 203 -22.62 11.46 -0.01
N VAL A 204 -21.35 11.21 -0.38
CA VAL A 204 -20.24 11.08 0.55
C VAL A 204 -20.06 12.34 1.41
N GLU A 205 -20.20 13.53 0.81
CA GLU A 205 -20.11 14.81 1.54
C GLU A 205 -21.18 14.98 2.63
N LYS A 206 -22.31 14.29 2.51
CA LYS A 206 -23.41 14.29 3.49
C LYS A 206 -23.25 13.24 4.58
N CYS A 207 -22.32 12.32 4.41
CA CYS A 207 -22.11 11.21 5.32
C CYS A 207 -21.11 11.55 6.43
N GLN A 208 -21.26 10.86 7.55
CA GLN A 208 -20.26 10.81 8.62
C GLN A 208 -19.49 9.50 8.53
N THR A 209 -18.18 9.55 8.73
CA THR A 209 -17.35 8.34 8.85
C THR A 209 -17.51 7.75 10.25
N ASP A 210 -17.81 6.45 10.32
CA ASP A 210 -17.96 5.71 11.56
C ASP A 210 -17.34 4.31 11.42
N PHE A 211 -16.32 4.02 12.20
CA PHE A 211 -15.59 2.75 12.14
C PHE A 211 -16.11 1.65 13.08
N THR A 212 -17.24 1.86 13.75
CA THR A 212 -17.76 0.89 14.74
C THR A 212 -18.01 -0.49 14.14
N LEU A 213 -18.50 -0.57 12.90
CA LEU A 213 -18.66 -1.86 12.20
C LEU A 213 -17.32 -2.50 11.84
N LEU A 214 -16.33 -1.69 11.42
CA LEU A 214 -14.99 -2.19 11.12
C LEU A 214 -14.33 -2.75 12.38
N ASP A 215 -14.43 -2.04 13.50
CA ASP A 215 -13.92 -2.49 14.79
C ASP A 215 -14.62 -3.75 15.29
N ALA A 216 -15.94 -3.83 15.11
CA ALA A 216 -16.72 -5.02 15.49
C ALA A 216 -16.27 -6.27 14.70
N GLU A 217 -15.99 -6.14 13.39
CA GLU A 217 -15.51 -7.29 12.60
C GLU A 217 -14.09 -7.70 12.97
N VAL A 218 -13.20 -6.75 13.26
CA VAL A 218 -11.85 -7.06 13.78
C VAL A 218 -11.97 -7.79 15.12
N ASN A 219 -12.75 -7.27 16.05
CA ASN A 219 -12.95 -7.87 17.37
C ASN A 219 -13.58 -9.28 17.29
N LYS A 220 -14.50 -9.51 16.35
CA LYS A 220 -15.07 -10.82 16.08
C LYS A 220 -14.01 -11.87 15.69
N ILE A 221 -13.05 -11.47 14.83
CA ILE A 221 -11.94 -12.36 14.46
C ILE A 221 -11.04 -12.62 15.65
N ILE A 222 -10.69 -11.59 16.43
CA ILE A 222 -9.86 -11.75 17.64
C ILE A 222 -10.54 -12.70 18.61
N TRP A 223 -11.83 -12.51 18.87
CA TRP A 223 -12.62 -13.38 19.74
C TRP A 223 -12.61 -14.84 19.25
N HIS A 224 -12.78 -15.05 17.95
CA HIS A 224 -12.71 -16.39 17.35
C HIS A 224 -11.33 -17.03 17.60
N LEU A 225 -10.25 -16.30 17.33
CA LEU A 225 -8.87 -16.78 17.51
C LEU A 225 -8.54 -17.05 18.99
N ALA A 226 -9.08 -16.26 19.91
CA ALA A 226 -8.91 -16.43 21.35
C ALA A 226 -9.52 -17.75 21.88
N ASN A 227 -10.49 -18.31 21.15
CA ASN A 227 -11.15 -19.58 21.49
C ASN A 227 -10.56 -20.80 20.75
N LEU A 228 -9.33 -20.68 20.25
CA LEU A 228 -8.58 -21.77 19.60
C LEU A 228 -7.29 -22.08 20.36
N PHE A 229 -6.76 -23.25 20.15
CA PHE A 229 -5.46 -23.64 20.74
C PHE A 229 -4.32 -22.78 20.21
N PRO A 230 -3.65 -21.95 21.03
CA PRO A 230 -2.66 -20.98 20.56
C PRO A 230 -1.47 -21.62 19.83
N GLY A 231 -0.99 -22.76 20.30
CA GLY A 231 0.11 -23.48 19.63
C GLY A 231 -0.27 -23.97 18.24
N CYS A 232 -1.50 -24.44 18.04
CA CYS A 232 -2.01 -24.86 16.73
C CYS A 232 -2.18 -23.68 15.78
N VAL A 233 -2.69 -22.56 16.29
CA VAL A 233 -2.82 -21.30 15.51
C VAL A 233 -1.44 -20.84 15.03
N ILE A 234 -0.47 -20.73 15.94
CA ILE A 234 0.91 -20.29 15.60
C ILE A 234 1.53 -21.23 14.57
N LYS A 235 1.43 -22.55 14.76
CA LYS A 235 2.01 -23.52 13.82
C LYS A 235 1.37 -23.42 12.43
N SER A 236 0.07 -23.23 12.36
CA SER A 236 -0.65 -23.07 11.10
C SER A 236 -0.22 -21.78 10.37
N MET A 237 -0.11 -20.67 11.10
CA MET A 237 0.39 -19.40 10.57
C MET A 237 1.82 -19.52 10.03
N ASP A 238 2.73 -20.10 10.80
CA ASP A 238 4.13 -20.27 10.39
C ASP A 238 4.24 -21.10 9.11
N ALA A 239 3.42 -22.13 8.95
CA ALA A 239 3.37 -22.96 7.74
C ALA A 239 2.88 -22.21 6.51
N ILE A 240 1.91 -21.29 6.68
CA ILE A 240 1.41 -20.45 5.57
C ILE A 240 2.36 -19.29 5.30
N ARG A 241 2.84 -18.60 6.34
CA ARG A 241 3.81 -17.50 6.22
C ARG A 241 5.11 -17.92 5.53
N SER A 242 5.52 -19.18 5.69
CA SER A 242 6.70 -19.70 4.99
C SER A 242 6.60 -19.57 3.45
N LYS A 243 5.37 -19.57 2.89
CA LYS A 243 5.13 -19.34 1.47
C LYS A 243 5.42 -17.88 1.09
N LYS A 244 4.88 -16.91 1.84
CA LYS A 244 5.19 -15.48 1.63
C LYS A 244 6.67 -15.19 1.82
N ARG A 245 7.30 -15.78 2.84
CA ARG A 245 8.72 -15.57 3.16
C ARG A 245 9.66 -16.14 2.11
N PHE A 246 9.28 -17.17 1.36
CA PHE A 246 10.17 -17.84 0.44
C PHE A 246 10.78 -16.87 -0.60
N PHE A 247 9.97 -16.14 -1.34
CA PHE A 247 10.47 -15.17 -2.30
C PHE A 247 10.98 -13.88 -1.62
N TRP A 248 10.33 -13.43 -0.55
CA TRP A 248 10.76 -12.28 0.22
C TRP A 248 12.20 -12.46 0.75
N ASP A 249 12.48 -13.56 1.43
CA ASP A 249 13.82 -13.83 1.98
C ASP A 249 14.89 -14.01 0.88
N LEU A 250 14.49 -14.52 -0.30
CA LEU A 250 15.38 -14.68 -1.45
C LEU A 250 15.73 -13.33 -2.11
N ARG A 251 14.77 -12.40 -2.19
CA ARG A 251 14.89 -11.21 -3.04
C ARG A 251 15.08 -9.89 -2.30
N LYS A 252 14.68 -9.78 -1.04
CA LYS A 252 14.65 -8.51 -0.30
C LYS A 252 15.97 -7.71 -0.32
N ASN A 253 17.12 -8.38 -0.36
CA ASN A 253 18.42 -7.72 -0.43
C ASN A 253 18.74 -7.22 -1.82
N ASP A 254 18.43 -7.99 -2.86
CA ASP A 254 18.58 -7.58 -4.26
C ASP A 254 17.67 -6.38 -4.56
N SER A 255 16.41 -6.48 -4.18
CA SER A 255 15.43 -5.39 -4.28
C SER A 255 15.88 -4.11 -3.58
N ARG A 256 16.45 -4.23 -2.37
CA ARG A 256 17.03 -3.10 -1.63
C ARG A 256 18.17 -2.43 -2.40
N HIS A 257 19.08 -3.21 -2.96
CA HIS A 257 20.21 -2.67 -3.72
C HIS A 257 19.73 -1.97 -4.99
N TRP A 258 18.79 -2.56 -5.70
CA TRP A 258 18.21 -1.91 -6.87
C TRP A 258 17.56 -0.56 -6.52
N LEU A 259 16.73 -0.53 -5.47
CA LEU A 259 16.10 0.71 -4.98
C LEU A 259 17.14 1.76 -4.59
N ALA A 260 18.23 1.36 -3.95
CA ALA A 260 19.31 2.27 -3.56
C ALA A 260 19.99 2.90 -4.79
N VAL A 261 20.40 2.08 -5.76
CA VAL A 261 21.03 2.56 -7.01
C VAL A 261 20.08 3.47 -7.77
N ASN A 262 18.79 3.16 -7.78
CA ASN A 262 17.78 3.95 -8.50
C ASN A 262 17.60 5.38 -7.93
N MET A 263 18.05 5.65 -6.69
CA MET A 263 18.11 7.01 -6.13
C MET A 263 19.05 7.95 -6.89
N MET A 264 19.93 7.41 -7.74
CA MET A 264 20.78 8.18 -8.64
C MET A 264 20.12 8.47 -10.00
N ASN A 265 18.99 7.83 -10.31
CA ASN A 265 18.34 7.86 -11.62
C ASN A 265 16.86 8.30 -11.54
N GLU A 266 15.96 7.37 -11.80
CA GLU A 266 14.53 7.65 -11.94
C GLU A 266 13.88 8.16 -10.64
N ALA A 267 14.33 7.68 -9.49
CA ALA A 267 13.83 8.14 -8.21
C ALA A 267 14.17 9.61 -7.94
N LEU A 268 15.38 10.04 -8.33
CA LEU A 268 15.79 11.45 -8.27
C LEU A 268 14.80 12.34 -9.06
N LEU A 269 14.44 11.94 -10.27
CA LEU A 269 13.52 12.67 -11.13
C LEU A 269 12.07 12.61 -10.60
N GLY A 270 11.60 11.41 -10.29
CA GLY A 270 10.21 11.17 -9.93
C GLY A 270 9.81 11.80 -8.59
N PHE A 271 10.63 11.67 -7.55
CA PHE A 271 10.35 12.29 -6.26
C PHE A 271 10.46 13.82 -6.31
N ASN A 272 11.39 14.38 -7.08
CA ASN A 272 11.46 15.82 -7.30
C ASN A 272 10.19 16.34 -8.00
N ALA A 273 9.76 15.72 -9.09
CA ALA A 273 8.54 16.11 -9.81
C ALA A 273 7.31 16.07 -8.88
N PHE A 274 7.16 14.99 -8.13
CA PHE A 274 6.03 14.83 -7.21
C PHE A 274 6.03 15.88 -6.07
N ASN A 275 7.18 16.16 -5.47
CA ASN A 275 7.25 17.09 -4.34
C ASN A 275 7.12 18.56 -4.77
N THR A 276 7.46 18.88 -6.01
CA THR A 276 7.30 20.24 -6.57
C THR A 276 5.92 20.49 -7.20
N ARG A 277 5.02 19.51 -7.25
CA ARG A 277 3.71 19.56 -7.94
C ARG A 277 2.80 20.74 -7.57
N LYS A 278 2.95 21.33 -6.39
CA LYS A 278 2.20 22.53 -6.01
C LYS A 278 2.69 23.78 -6.75
N MET A 279 3.95 23.80 -7.14
CA MET A 279 4.63 24.91 -7.80
C MET A 279 4.79 24.71 -9.32
N THR A 280 4.52 23.51 -9.80
CA THR A 280 4.71 23.10 -11.21
C THR A 280 3.38 22.73 -11.88
N ASP A 281 3.39 22.68 -13.20
CA ASP A 281 2.22 22.37 -14.05
C ASP A 281 1.79 20.90 -13.96
N LYS A 282 2.69 19.99 -13.56
CA LYS A 282 2.45 18.53 -13.45
C LYS A 282 3.04 17.97 -12.16
N ASP A 283 2.60 16.77 -11.78
CA ASP A 283 3.11 15.99 -10.64
C ASP A 283 4.07 14.87 -11.07
N THR A 284 4.35 14.76 -12.36
CA THR A 284 5.22 13.76 -12.98
C THR A 284 6.12 14.40 -14.02
N ILE A 285 7.18 13.70 -14.40
CA ILE A 285 8.07 14.07 -15.50
C ILE A 285 7.36 13.93 -16.86
N ASP A 286 7.98 14.44 -17.93
CA ASP A 286 7.62 14.13 -19.31
C ASP A 286 8.15 12.74 -19.69
N PHE A 287 7.33 11.70 -19.45
CA PHE A 287 7.72 10.31 -19.72
C PHE A 287 8.01 10.03 -21.19
N ILE A 288 7.34 10.70 -22.12
CA ILE A 288 7.58 10.47 -23.56
C ILE A 288 8.96 11.01 -23.93
N LYS A 289 9.28 12.22 -23.50
CA LYS A 289 10.60 12.83 -23.73
C LYS A 289 11.71 12.03 -23.06
N TYR A 290 11.48 11.53 -21.85
CA TYR A 290 12.42 10.65 -21.15
C TYR A 290 12.70 9.37 -21.93
N ARG A 291 11.67 8.68 -22.42
CA ARG A 291 11.81 7.48 -23.25
C ARG A 291 12.51 7.74 -24.58
N GLN A 292 12.27 8.88 -25.21
CA GLN A 292 12.97 9.28 -26.43
C GLN A 292 14.47 9.49 -26.15
N ALA A 293 14.82 10.17 -25.07
CA ALA A 293 16.21 10.37 -24.69
C ALA A 293 16.95 9.04 -24.44
N ILE A 294 16.29 8.07 -23.76
CA ILE A 294 16.84 6.73 -23.58
C ILE A 294 17.03 6.02 -24.93
N ALA A 295 16.04 6.07 -25.82
CA ALA A 295 16.12 5.43 -27.15
C ALA A 295 17.22 6.03 -28.04
N GLU A 296 17.52 7.31 -27.87
CA GLU A 296 18.60 8.01 -28.56
C GLU A 296 19.98 7.80 -27.90
N GLY A 297 20.04 7.06 -26.79
CA GLY A 297 21.29 6.81 -26.04
C GLY A 297 21.87 8.06 -25.38
N LYS A 298 21.03 9.07 -25.07
CA LYS A 298 21.48 10.28 -24.40
C LYS A 298 21.98 9.98 -22.98
N GLU A 299 23.08 10.65 -22.64
CA GLU A 299 23.59 10.61 -21.27
C GLU A 299 22.63 11.31 -20.30
N MET A 300 22.43 10.72 -19.10
CA MET A 300 21.56 11.26 -18.06
C MET A 300 22.24 12.41 -17.31
N THR A 301 22.23 13.58 -17.94
CA THR A 301 22.82 14.81 -17.42
C THR A 301 21.83 15.70 -16.69
N TYR A 302 22.30 16.66 -15.90
CA TYR A 302 21.44 17.67 -15.27
C TYR A 302 20.66 18.52 -16.30
N ASP A 303 21.26 18.78 -17.48
CA ASP A 303 20.60 19.53 -18.55
C ASP A 303 19.41 18.74 -19.08
N LEU A 304 19.57 17.44 -19.35
CA LEU A 304 18.48 16.57 -19.76
C LEU A 304 17.38 16.48 -18.67
N PHE A 305 17.78 16.38 -17.40
CA PHE A 305 16.82 16.36 -16.29
C PHE A 305 16.00 17.65 -16.22
N SER A 306 16.64 18.80 -16.37
CA SER A 306 15.95 20.11 -16.39
C SER A 306 14.94 20.25 -17.52
N GLU A 307 15.16 19.56 -18.64
CA GLU A 307 14.24 19.52 -19.78
C GLU A 307 13.02 18.61 -19.56
N ILE A 308 13.19 17.53 -18.76
CA ILE A 308 12.18 16.49 -18.53
C ILE A 308 11.29 16.83 -17.32
N LEU A 309 11.84 17.52 -16.33
CA LEU A 309 11.12 17.92 -15.13
C LEU A 309 9.93 18.87 -15.44
N PRO A 310 8.85 18.83 -14.62
CA PRO A 310 7.72 19.73 -14.77
C PRO A 310 8.15 21.20 -14.70
N LYS A 311 7.45 22.04 -15.45
CA LYS A 311 7.75 23.48 -15.52
C LYS A 311 7.03 24.23 -14.40
N PRO A 312 7.59 25.36 -13.90
CA PRO A 312 6.89 26.22 -12.96
C PRO A 312 5.52 26.65 -13.49
N LYS A 313 4.53 26.74 -12.60
CA LYS A 313 3.24 27.32 -12.93
C LYS A 313 3.44 28.79 -13.34
N LYS A 314 2.76 29.19 -14.42
CA LYS A 314 2.71 30.57 -14.84
C LYS A 314 1.84 31.41 -13.91
#